data_aeba60809fcba657cfc42e7e73d40fc9
#
_entry.id   aeba60809fcba657cfc42e7e73d40fc9
#
_cell.length_a   1.000
_cell.length_b   1.000
_cell.length_c   1.000
_cell.angle_alpha   90.00
_cell.angle_beta   90.00
_cell.angle_gamma   90.00
#
_symmetry.space_group_name_H-M   'P 1'
#
loop_
_entity.id
_entity.type
_entity.pdbx_description
1 polymer ?
#
loop_
_entity_poly.entity_id
_entity_poly.type
_entity_poly.pdbx_seq_one_letter_code
_entity_poly.pdbx_strand_id
1 'polypeptide(L)'
;DVMMLSCEVSRHPTYHTYASKWLDTLVHPSGRVTDLTNTNRLVRFYDGCDGFKTGSTDAAKFCVSATAQKNGMRLVAVVLGCENSQRRFNEARSMLDYGFATYQRVEIARKGDMLGESLAVQRGSADSVELMLGSGLSMLLRTGQTSDLRIEVSLPESIDAPVTAGQIVGIARVLMKDQVIAKLNVVAAGDVPLPGFIEGFYRILDMWR
;
A
#
# COMPACT_ATOMS: atom_id res chain seq x y z
N ASP A 1 22.77 -3.96 -7.26
CA ASP A 1 22.63 -2.67 -7.98
C ASP A 1 21.47 -2.70 -8.98
N VAL A 2 21.42 -3.66 -9.95
CA VAL A 2 20.34 -3.72 -10.97
C VAL A 2 18.95 -3.82 -10.35
N MET A 3 18.78 -4.61 -9.28
CA MET A 3 17.52 -4.71 -8.58
C MET A 3 17.08 -3.36 -7.97
N MET A 4 17.98 -2.62 -7.30
CA MET A 4 17.68 -1.32 -6.73
C MET A 4 17.25 -0.31 -7.80
N LEU A 5 17.98 -0.26 -8.91
CA LEU A 5 17.61 0.58 -10.06
C LEU A 5 16.24 0.17 -10.63
N SER A 6 15.99 -1.13 -10.76
CA SER A 6 14.70 -1.63 -11.27
C SER A 6 13.54 -1.28 -10.33
N CYS A 7 13.75 -1.37 -9.01
CA CYS A 7 12.75 -0.96 -8.02
C CYS A 7 12.47 0.55 -8.12
N GLU A 8 13.51 1.37 -8.31
CA GLU A 8 13.31 2.82 -8.48
C GLU A 8 12.58 3.13 -9.79
N VAL A 9 13.00 2.56 -10.91
CA VAL A 9 12.32 2.72 -12.20
C VAL A 9 10.85 2.30 -12.14
N SER A 10 10.53 1.27 -11.34
CA SER A 10 9.15 0.78 -11.18
C SER A 10 8.19 1.80 -10.54
N ARG A 11 8.71 2.83 -9.90
CA ARG A 11 7.92 3.93 -9.29
C ARG A 11 7.50 4.99 -10.29
N HIS A 12 8.04 4.94 -11.51
CA HIS A 12 7.75 5.92 -12.57
C HIS A 12 6.70 5.38 -13.55
N PRO A 13 5.44 5.84 -13.48
CA PRO A 13 4.35 5.33 -14.33
C PRO A 13 4.63 5.44 -15.83
N THR A 14 5.28 6.53 -16.23
CA THR A 14 5.67 6.79 -17.64
C THR A 14 6.51 5.66 -18.23
N TYR A 15 7.38 5.03 -17.42
CA TYR A 15 8.20 3.92 -17.90
C TYR A 15 7.34 2.72 -18.30
N HIS A 16 6.34 2.38 -17.49
CA HIS A 16 5.43 1.25 -17.77
C HIS A 16 4.62 1.46 -19.03
N THR A 17 4.26 2.71 -19.38
CA THR A 17 3.53 3.04 -20.61
C THR A 17 4.26 2.54 -21.86
N TYR A 18 5.59 2.57 -21.83
CA TYR A 18 6.42 2.12 -22.96
C TYR A 18 6.91 0.68 -22.78
N ALA A 19 7.35 0.30 -21.58
CA ALA A 19 7.94 -1.01 -21.32
C ALA A 19 6.94 -2.16 -21.43
N SER A 20 5.65 -1.91 -21.20
CA SER A 20 4.58 -2.90 -21.33
C SER A 20 4.15 -3.20 -22.77
N LYS A 21 4.58 -2.40 -23.74
CA LYS A 21 4.24 -2.64 -25.15
C LYS A 21 4.96 -3.85 -25.67
N TRP A 22 4.21 -4.82 -26.21
CA TRP A 22 4.78 -6.00 -26.87
C TRP A 22 5.22 -5.70 -28.29
N LEU A 23 4.39 -5.02 -29.08
CA LEU A 23 4.64 -4.61 -30.46
C LEU A 23 4.41 -3.10 -30.60
N ASP A 24 5.22 -2.46 -31.41
CA ASP A 24 5.05 -1.07 -31.81
C ASP A 24 5.63 -0.87 -33.22
N THR A 25 5.35 0.26 -33.85
CA THR A 25 5.87 0.62 -35.17
C THR A 25 6.50 1.99 -35.13
N LEU A 26 7.66 2.12 -35.78
CA LEU A 26 8.33 3.38 -36.01
C LEU A 26 8.19 3.78 -37.47
N VAL A 27 7.49 4.88 -37.72
CA VAL A 27 7.41 5.49 -39.05
C VAL A 27 8.51 6.53 -39.18
N HIS A 28 9.43 6.29 -40.09
CA HIS A 28 10.54 7.21 -40.37
C HIS A 28 10.07 8.40 -41.25
N PRO A 29 10.79 9.53 -41.23
CA PRO A 29 10.45 10.69 -42.12
C PRO A 29 10.46 10.34 -43.60
N SER A 30 11.19 9.30 -44.02
CA SER A 30 11.22 8.75 -45.39
C SER A 30 10.00 7.92 -45.75
N GLY A 31 9.03 7.74 -44.86
CA GLY A 31 7.88 6.85 -45.04
C GLY A 31 8.18 5.36 -44.78
N ARG A 32 9.44 5.00 -44.49
CA ARG A 32 9.79 3.62 -44.08
C ARG A 32 9.15 3.28 -42.74
N VAL A 33 8.55 2.12 -42.64
CA VAL A 33 8.00 1.57 -41.39
C VAL A 33 8.96 0.51 -40.84
N THR A 34 9.25 0.56 -39.54
CA THR A 34 10.02 -0.45 -38.82
C THR A 34 9.17 -1.02 -37.68
N ASP A 35 8.89 -2.31 -37.75
CA ASP A 35 8.21 -3.02 -36.69
C ASP A 35 9.16 -3.28 -35.51
N LEU A 36 8.70 -2.97 -34.31
CA LEU A 36 9.44 -3.14 -33.07
C LEU A 36 8.77 -4.23 -32.23
N THR A 37 9.57 -5.16 -31.74
CA THR A 37 9.11 -6.21 -30.83
C THR A 37 9.88 -6.11 -29.51
N ASN A 38 9.17 -6.19 -28.41
CA ASN A 38 9.80 -6.18 -27.10
C ASN A 38 10.68 -7.42 -26.92
N THR A 39 11.93 -7.19 -26.55
CA THR A 39 12.88 -8.27 -26.31
C THR A 39 12.61 -9.02 -25.00
N ASN A 40 11.83 -8.45 -24.08
CA ASN A 40 11.37 -9.12 -22.89
C ASN A 40 10.09 -9.92 -23.18
N ARG A 41 10.24 -11.20 -23.47
CA ARG A 41 9.10 -12.07 -23.79
C ARG A 41 8.09 -12.21 -22.66
N LEU A 42 8.45 -11.95 -21.39
CA LEU A 42 7.53 -12.03 -20.29
C LEU A 42 6.40 -10.99 -20.38
N VAL A 43 6.64 -9.84 -21.04
CA VAL A 43 5.60 -8.83 -21.30
C VAL A 43 4.40 -9.43 -22.07
N ARG A 44 4.63 -10.41 -22.95
CA ARG A 44 3.54 -11.10 -23.68
C ARG A 44 3.04 -12.36 -22.97
N PHE A 45 3.94 -13.12 -22.36
CA PHE A 45 3.69 -14.50 -21.96
C PHE A 45 3.63 -14.71 -20.44
N TYR A 46 3.69 -13.64 -19.65
CA TYR A 46 3.52 -13.69 -18.21
C TYR A 46 2.49 -12.65 -17.77
N ASP A 47 1.40 -13.13 -17.22
CA ASP A 47 0.31 -12.26 -16.75
C ASP A 47 0.79 -11.25 -15.72
N GLY A 48 0.41 -9.98 -15.95
CA GLY A 48 0.81 -8.84 -15.12
C GLY A 48 2.23 -8.31 -15.38
N CYS A 49 3.02 -8.91 -16.29
CA CYS A 49 4.35 -8.40 -16.62
C CYS A 49 4.27 -7.14 -17.50
N ASP A 50 4.91 -6.06 -17.05
CA ASP A 50 4.89 -4.75 -17.69
C ASP A 50 6.30 -4.12 -17.85
N GLY A 51 7.33 -4.90 -17.82
CA GLY A 51 8.74 -4.49 -18.00
C GLY A 51 9.72 -5.56 -17.50
N PHE A 52 11.01 -5.36 -17.46
CA PHE A 52 11.75 -4.14 -17.83
C PHE A 52 12.62 -4.37 -19.07
N LYS A 53 13.87 -4.80 -18.85
CA LYS A 53 14.93 -4.81 -19.88
C LYS A 53 15.69 -6.12 -19.92
N THR A 54 16.02 -6.56 -21.14
CA THR A 54 16.95 -7.66 -21.39
C THR A 54 18.30 -7.12 -21.82
N GLY A 55 19.35 -7.88 -21.57
CA GLY A 55 20.69 -7.63 -22.08
C GLY A 55 21.45 -8.93 -22.34
N SER A 56 22.43 -8.90 -23.22
CA SER A 56 23.37 -10.00 -23.41
C SER A 56 24.68 -9.49 -23.97
N THR A 57 25.77 -10.03 -23.46
CA THR A 57 27.14 -9.92 -24.02
C THR A 57 27.83 -11.26 -23.83
N ASP A 58 28.94 -11.49 -24.49
CA ASP A 58 29.70 -12.73 -24.33
C ASP A 58 30.16 -12.97 -22.88
N ALA A 59 30.51 -11.89 -22.17
CA ALA A 59 30.94 -11.95 -20.77
C ALA A 59 29.76 -12.05 -19.80
N ALA A 60 28.71 -11.22 -19.98
CA ALA A 60 27.58 -11.17 -19.07
C ALA A 60 26.51 -12.24 -19.34
N LYS A 61 26.66 -12.99 -20.44
CA LYS A 61 25.67 -13.98 -20.87
C LYS A 61 24.27 -13.35 -21.05
N PHE A 62 23.22 -14.09 -20.78
CA PHE A 62 21.84 -13.61 -20.95
C PHE A 62 21.27 -13.11 -19.62
N CYS A 63 20.84 -11.85 -19.61
CA CYS A 63 20.30 -11.17 -18.44
C CYS A 63 18.89 -10.64 -18.70
N VAL A 64 18.09 -10.56 -17.64
CA VAL A 64 16.79 -9.88 -17.64
C VAL A 64 16.52 -9.25 -16.28
N SER A 65 16.00 -8.04 -16.30
CA SER A 65 15.24 -7.45 -15.23
C SER A 65 13.78 -7.46 -15.67
N ALA A 66 12.91 -8.12 -14.91
CA ALA A 66 11.49 -8.21 -15.17
C ALA A 66 10.69 -7.68 -13.99
N THR A 67 9.53 -7.07 -14.26
CA THR A 67 8.57 -6.66 -13.24
C THR A 67 7.18 -7.11 -13.63
N ALA A 68 6.40 -7.47 -12.62
CA ALA A 68 5.01 -7.83 -12.78
C ALA A 68 4.19 -7.30 -11.60
N GLN A 69 2.91 -6.97 -11.87
CA GLN A 69 1.97 -6.52 -10.84
C GLN A 69 0.71 -7.38 -10.87
N LYS A 70 0.35 -7.95 -9.71
CA LYS A 70 -0.89 -8.69 -9.49
C LYS A 70 -1.49 -8.32 -8.14
N ASN A 71 -2.80 -8.16 -8.09
CA ASN A 71 -3.54 -7.88 -6.85
C ASN A 71 -2.95 -6.72 -6.00
N GLY A 72 -2.50 -5.66 -6.66
CA GLY A 72 -1.89 -4.50 -5.99
C GLY A 72 -0.47 -4.72 -5.45
N MET A 73 0.12 -5.91 -5.66
CA MET A 73 1.51 -6.22 -5.33
C MET A 73 2.36 -6.20 -6.58
N ARG A 74 3.48 -5.46 -6.57
CA ARG A 74 4.49 -5.45 -7.62
C ARG A 74 5.72 -6.22 -7.17
N LEU A 75 6.24 -7.06 -8.05
CA LEU A 75 7.49 -7.78 -7.87
C LEU A 75 8.48 -7.41 -8.97
N VAL A 76 9.75 -7.45 -8.61
CA VAL A 76 10.88 -7.30 -9.55
C VAL A 76 11.75 -8.55 -9.44
N ALA A 77 12.04 -9.17 -10.57
CA ALA A 77 12.95 -10.29 -10.68
C ALA A 77 14.14 -9.92 -11.56
N VAL A 78 15.35 -10.11 -11.04
CA VAL A 78 16.60 -9.84 -11.77
C VAL A 78 17.38 -11.15 -11.90
N VAL A 79 17.64 -11.55 -13.13
CA VAL A 79 18.40 -12.75 -13.47
C VAL A 79 19.57 -12.35 -14.34
N LEU A 80 20.77 -12.72 -13.92
CA LEU A 80 22.02 -12.38 -14.59
C LEU A 80 22.82 -13.64 -14.91
N GLY A 81 23.57 -13.62 -16.01
CA GLY A 81 24.54 -14.64 -16.33
C GLY A 81 23.97 -15.99 -16.82
N CYS A 82 22.73 -16.02 -17.30
CA CYS A 82 22.14 -17.26 -17.84
C CYS A 82 22.85 -17.73 -19.12
N GLU A 83 22.95 -19.03 -19.26
CA GLU A 83 23.61 -19.68 -20.42
C GLU A 83 22.90 -19.38 -21.75
N ASN A 84 21.56 -19.27 -21.71
CA ASN A 84 20.77 -19.01 -22.91
C ASN A 84 19.56 -18.12 -22.62
N SER A 85 18.98 -17.58 -23.70
CA SER A 85 17.85 -16.64 -23.62
C SER A 85 16.59 -17.25 -23.01
N GLN A 86 16.32 -18.54 -23.27
CA GLN A 86 15.12 -19.18 -22.72
C GLN A 86 15.21 -19.36 -21.21
N ARG A 87 16.39 -19.76 -20.72
CA ARG A 87 16.62 -20.01 -19.29
C ARG A 87 16.41 -18.75 -18.45
N ARG A 88 16.91 -17.57 -18.88
CA ARG A 88 16.68 -16.31 -18.13
C ARG A 88 15.20 -16.02 -17.92
N PHE A 89 14.33 -16.31 -18.92
CA PHE A 89 12.89 -16.09 -18.80
C PHE A 89 12.21 -17.13 -17.91
N ASN A 90 12.65 -18.38 -17.96
CA ASN A 90 12.13 -19.42 -17.08
C ASN A 90 12.48 -19.14 -15.62
N GLU A 91 13.73 -18.77 -15.34
CA GLU A 91 14.17 -18.39 -13.98
C GLU A 91 13.40 -17.17 -13.46
N ALA A 92 13.29 -16.11 -14.27
CA ALA A 92 12.54 -14.91 -13.88
C ALA A 92 11.06 -15.23 -13.62
N ARG A 93 10.42 -16.08 -14.44
CA ARG A 93 9.06 -16.56 -14.23
C ARG A 93 8.93 -17.29 -12.89
N SER A 94 9.82 -18.25 -12.63
CA SER A 94 9.80 -19.05 -11.39
C SER A 94 9.96 -18.16 -10.15
N MET A 95 10.81 -17.14 -10.21
CA MET A 95 10.98 -16.17 -9.13
C MET A 95 9.71 -15.34 -8.89
N LEU A 96 9.07 -14.86 -9.97
CA LEU A 96 7.81 -14.12 -9.87
C LEU A 96 6.68 -15.01 -9.35
N ASP A 97 6.54 -16.25 -9.86
CA ASP A 97 5.54 -17.21 -9.40
C ASP A 97 5.72 -17.52 -7.91
N TYR A 98 6.97 -17.78 -7.48
CA TYR A 98 7.27 -17.96 -6.06
C TYR A 98 6.87 -16.75 -5.21
N GLY A 99 7.20 -15.55 -5.67
CA GLY A 99 6.88 -14.33 -4.94
C GLY A 99 5.36 -14.12 -4.81
N PHE A 100 4.61 -14.28 -5.90
CA PHE A 100 3.15 -14.14 -5.87
C PHE A 100 2.42 -15.26 -5.12
N ALA A 101 2.98 -16.46 -5.08
CA ALA A 101 2.44 -17.57 -4.27
C ALA A 101 2.73 -17.39 -2.77
N THR A 102 3.90 -16.82 -2.44
CA THR A 102 4.39 -16.74 -1.06
C THR A 102 3.90 -15.49 -0.34
N TYR A 103 3.74 -14.37 -1.05
CA TYR A 103 3.43 -13.07 -0.47
C TYR A 103 2.13 -12.50 -1.03
N GLN A 104 1.44 -11.73 -0.22
CA GLN A 104 0.25 -10.98 -0.59
C GLN A 104 0.25 -9.59 0.05
N ARG A 105 -0.33 -8.62 -0.64
CA ARG A 105 -0.63 -7.32 -0.05
C ARG A 105 -1.92 -7.44 0.74
N VAL A 106 -1.85 -7.14 2.02
CA VAL A 106 -2.99 -7.13 2.93
C VAL A 106 -3.30 -5.70 3.34
N GLU A 107 -4.53 -5.26 3.12
CA GLU A 107 -5.06 -4.03 3.69
C GLU A 107 -5.54 -4.34 5.10
N ILE A 108 -4.82 -3.82 6.10
CA ILE A 108 -5.06 -4.10 7.53
C ILE A 108 -6.08 -3.12 8.09
N ALA A 109 -6.05 -1.88 7.61
CA ALA A 109 -6.91 -0.79 8.06
C ALA A 109 -7.08 0.24 6.95
N ARG A 110 -8.24 0.88 6.88
CA ARG A 110 -8.53 2.01 5.99
C ARG A 110 -8.65 3.29 6.78
N LYS A 111 -8.24 4.39 6.17
CA LYS A 111 -8.55 5.71 6.71
C LYS A 111 -10.06 5.88 6.78
N GLY A 112 -10.59 6.26 7.94
CA GLY A 112 -12.02 6.45 8.18
C GLY A 112 -12.75 5.19 8.67
N ASP A 113 -12.08 4.04 8.84
CA ASP A 113 -12.69 2.87 9.48
C ASP A 113 -13.12 3.24 10.90
N MET A 114 -14.41 3.06 11.18
CA MET A 114 -15.00 3.30 12.51
C MET A 114 -14.56 2.20 13.48
N LEU A 115 -14.17 2.60 14.68
CA LEU A 115 -13.70 1.65 15.70
C LEU A 115 -14.84 0.97 16.48
N GLY A 116 -16.08 1.48 16.33
CA GLY A 116 -17.24 1.00 17.10
C GLY A 116 -17.19 1.39 18.58
N GLU A 117 -16.23 2.21 18.97
CA GLU A 117 -16.05 2.75 20.30
C GLU A 117 -16.26 4.27 20.28
N SER A 118 -16.63 4.84 21.43
CA SER A 118 -16.73 6.28 21.63
C SER A 118 -15.85 6.71 22.79
N LEU A 119 -15.36 7.94 22.73
CA LEU A 119 -14.58 8.57 23.80
C LEU A 119 -15.42 9.60 24.52
N ALA A 120 -15.42 9.57 25.84
CA ALA A 120 -16.13 10.54 26.67
C ALA A 120 -15.59 11.95 26.44
N VAL A 121 -16.50 12.93 26.27
CA VAL A 121 -16.17 14.35 26.12
C VAL A 121 -16.69 15.11 27.31
N GLN A 122 -15.79 15.72 28.05
CA GLN A 122 -16.14 16.57 29.18
C GLN A 122 -16.47 17.99 28.72
N ARG A 123 -17.47 18.57 29.31
CA ARG A 123 -17.89 19.96 29.08
C ARG A 123 -18.30 20.24 27.63
N GLY A 124 -18.67 19.20 26.86
CA GLY A 124 -19.08 19.33 25.47
C GLY A 124 -20.60 19.44 25.30
N SER A 125 -21.07 19.81 24.10
CA SER A 125 -22.51 19.76 23.74
C SER A 125 -23.00 18.32 23.63
N ALA A 126 -22.11 17.33 23.40
CA ALA A 126 -22.37 15.90 23.49
C ALA A 126 -21.44 15.26 24.54
N ASP A 127 -21.91 14.15 25.14
CA ASP A 127 -21.16 13.45 26.20
C ASP A 127 -20.08 12.52 25.67
N SER A 128 -20.06 12.23 24.36
CA SER A 128 -19.08 11.40 23.71
C SER A 128 -18.92 11.73 22.23
N VAL A 129 -17.80 11.28 21.65
CA VAL A 129 -17.51 11.38 20.22
C VAL A 129 -17.13 9.99 19.69
N GLU A 130 -17.65 9.64 18.51
CA GLU A 130 -17.25 8.41 17.80
C GLU A 130 -15.82 8.51 17.30
N LEU A 131 -15.16 7.36 17.19
CA LEU A 131 -13.75 7.25 16.84
C LEU A 131 -13.54 6.53 15.51
N MET A 132 -12.58 7.03 14.75
CA MET A 132 -12.18 6.40 13.49
C MET A 132 -10.65 6.39 13.32
N LEU A 133 -10.16 5.56 12.39
CA LEU A 133 -8.74 5.55 12.03
C LEU A 133 -8.39 6.75 11.15
N GLY A 134 -7.39 7.53 11.56
CA GLY A 134 -6.91 8.72 10.85
C GLY A 134 -6.08 8.40 9.59
N SER A 135 -5.59 7.18 9.45
CA SER A 135 -4.81 6.71 8.30
C SER A 135 -5.06 5.24 8.03
N GLY A 136 -4.85 4.83 6.77
CA GLY A 136 -4.87 3.43 6.38
C GLY A 136 -3.50 2.77 6.52
N LEU A 137 -3.49 1.43 6.56
CA LEU A 137 -2.28 0.61 6.59
C LEU A 137 -2.46 -0.58 5.66
N SER A 138 -1.54 -0.72 4.70
CA SER A 138 -1.38 -1.94 3.91
C SER A 138 0.05 -2.45 4.06
N MET A 139 0.20 -3.75 4.18
CA MET A 139 1.50 -4.40 4.34
C MET A 139 1.65 -5.59 3.41
N LEU A 140 2.90 -5.92 3.09
CA LEU A 140 3.25 -7.15 2.41
C LEU A 140 3.47 -8.24 3.48
N LEU A 141 2.67 -9.30 3.43
CA LEU A 141 2.73 -10.41 4.38
C LEU A 141 2.89 -11.73 3.62
N ARG A 142 3.44 -12.73 4.29
CA ARG A 142 3.37 -14.09 3.77
C ARG A 142 1.93 -14.59 3.85
N THR A 143 1.54 -15.37 2.85
CA THR A 143 0.24 -16.04 2.84
C THR A 143 0.04 -16.85 4.13
N GLY A 144 -1.09 -16.66 4.80
CA GLY A 144 -1.40 -17.30 6.08
C GLY A 144 -0.95 -16.54 7.34
N GLN A 145 -0.19 -15.45 7.24
CA GLN A 145 0.22 -14.66 8.42
C GLN A 145 -0.83 -13.64 8.90
N THR A 146 -1.95 -13.51 8.22
CA THR A 146 -3.03 -12.58 8.61
C THR A 146 -3.68 -12.92 9.95
N SER A 147 -3.70 -14.21 10.33
CA SER A 147 -4.21 -14.67 11.63
C SER A 147 -3.40 -14.18 12.84
N ASP A 148 -2.16 -13.78 12.60
CA ASP A 148 -1.26 -13.30 13.65
C ASP A 148 -1.40 -11.79 13.93
N LEU A 149 -2.27 -11.11 13.14
CA LEU A 149 -2.50 -9.67 13.27
C LEU A 149 -3.58 -9.37 14.30
N ARG A 150 -3.34 -8.36 15.14
CA ARG A 150 -4.34 -7.76 16.02
C ARG A 150 -4.13 -6.26 16.12
N ILE A 151 -5.20 -5.54 16.42
CA ILE A 151 -5.18 -4.09 16.63
C ILE A 151 -5.55 -3.84 18.08
N GLU A 152 -4.72 -3.11 18.79
CA GLU A 152 -4.93 -2.66 20.16
C GLU A 152 -5.07 -1.15 20.17
N VAL A 153 -6.18 -0.63 20.70
CA VAL A 153 -6.45 0.79 20.78
C VAL A 153 -6.10 1.29 22.18
N SER A 154 -5.41 2.41 22.24
CA SER A 154 -5.06 3.10 23.50
C SER A 154 -5.63 4.51 23.46
N LEU A 155 -6.56 4.78 24.36
CA LEU A 155 -7.31 6.04 24.50
C LEU A 155 -7.11 6.61 25.90
N PRO A 156 -7.22 7.93 26.10
CA PRO A 156 -7.42 8.52 27.42
C PRO A 156 -8.82 8.17 27.95
N GLU A 157 -9.06 8.33 29.23
CA GLU A 157 -10.40 8.13 29.82
C GLU A 157 -11.45 9.11 29.28
N SER A 158 -11.05 10.34 29.02
CA SER A 158 -11.91 11.40 28.45
C SER A 158 -11.06 12.50 27.82
N ILE A 159 -11.70 13.38 27.06
CA ILE A 159 -11.13 14.61 26.51
C ILE A 159 -12.05 15.79 26.79
N ASP A 160 -11.49 17.00 26.86
CA ASP A 160 -12.25 18.24 27.04
C ASP A 160 -12.75 18.77 25.69
N ALA A 161 -13.98 19.31 25.71
CA ALA A 161 -14.49 20.11 24.58
C ALA A 161 -13.76 21.49 24.50
N PRO A 162 -13.64 22.09 23.30
CA PRO A 162 -14.20 21.61 22.04
C PRO A 162 -13.33 20.52 21.39
N VAL A 163 -13.99 19.54 20.76
CA VAL A 163 -13.36 18.51 19.94
C VAL A 163 -13.67 18.78 18.48
N THR A 164 -12.70 18.67 17.61
CA THR A 164 -12.90 18.85 16.16
C THR A 164 -12.75 17.53 15.41
N ALA A 165 -13.53 17.35 14.35
CA ALA A 165 -13.42 16.20 13.48
C ALA A 165 -11.98 16.06 12.93
N GLY A 166 -11.41 14.85 13.00
CA GLY A 166 -10.02 14.60 12.64
C GLY A 166 -8.98 14.91 13.72
N GLN A 167 -9.39 15.47 14.89
CA GLN A 167 -8.49 15.65 16.02
C GLN A 167 -7.96 14.30 16.51
N ILE A 168 -6.63 14.19 16.70
CA ILE A 168 -6.00 12.97 17.22
C ILE A 168 -6.36 12.86 18.71
N VAL A 169 -6.94 11.72 19.09
CA VAL A 169 -7.41 11.43 20.44
C VAL A 169 -6.81 10.16 21.03
N GLY A 170 -6.11 9.38 20.22
CA GLY A 170 -5.49 8.13 20.67
C GLY A 170 -4.60 7.50 19.61
N ILE A 171 -4.15 6.29 19.92
CA ILE A 171 -3.25 5.50 19.06
C ILE A 171 -3.79 4.07 18.97
N ALA A 172 -3.94 3.57 17.74
CA ALA A 172 -4.14 2.16 17.45
C ALA A 172 -2.79 1.51 17.11
N ARG A 173 -2.40 0.50 17.87
CA ARG A 173 -1.18 -0.31 17.63
C ARG A 173 -1.56 -1.54 16.84
N VAL A 174 -0.90 -1.75 15.71
CA VAL A 174 -1.03 -2.98 14.94
C VAL A 174 0.09 -3.91 15.38
N LEU A 175 -0.28 -5.08 15.85
CA LEU A 175 0.66 -6.10 16.33
C LEU A 175 0.64 -7.31 15.38
N MET A 176 1.82 -7.87 15.17
CA MET A 176 1.99 -9.20 14.59
C MET A 176 2.59 -10.09 15.66
N LYS A 177 1.84 -11.10 16.09
CA LYS A 177 2.12 -11.84 17.34
C LYS A 177 2.18 -10.82 18.50
N ASP A 178 3.32 -10.66 19.14
CA ASP A 178 3.46 -9.71 20.27
C ASP A 178 4.32 -8.48 19.93
N GLN A 179 4.67 -8.31 18.65
CA GLN A 179 5.49 -7.18 18.21
C GLN A 179 4.63 -6.10 17.55
N VAL A 180 4.78 -4.86 18.02
CA VAL A 180 4.16 -3.70 17.38
C VAL A 180 4.85 -3.43 16.05
N ILE A 181 4.13 -3.61 14.94
CA ILE A 181 4.63 -3.42 13.58
C ILE A 181 4.23 -2.07 12.97
N ALA A 182 3.16 -1.46 13.49
CA ALA A 182 2.72 -0.13 13.07
C ALA A 182 1.92 0.57 14.18
N LYS A 183 1.82 1.90 14.06
CA LYS A 183 0.95 2.73 14.89
C LYS A 183 0.13 3.63 13.96
N LEU A 184 -1.17 3.71 14.22
CA LEU A 184 -2.12 4.54 13.49
C LEU A 184 -2.73 5.55 14.45
N ASN A 185 -2.98 6.76 14.00
CA ASN A 185 -3.70 7.74 14.80
C ASN A 185 -5.19 7.35 14.87
N VAL A 186 -5.76 7.42 16.06
CA VAL A 186 -7.19 7.40 16.28
C VAL A 186 -7.66 8.84 16.35
N VAL A 187 -8.70 9.17 15.61
CA VAL A 187 -9.21 10.54 15.49
C VAL A 187 -10.70 10.61 15.80
N ALA A 188 -11.15 11.76 16.24
CA ALA A 188 -12.57 12.06 16.42
C ALA A 188 -13.29 12.03 15.05
N ALA A 189 -14.42 11.35 14.96
CA ALA A 189 -15.21 11.24 13.74
C ALA A 189 -16.09 12.46 13.47
N GLY A 190 -16.37 13.26 14.50
CA GLY A 190 -17.22 14.44 14.42
C GLY A 190 -16.76 15.57 15.35
N ASP A 191 -17.45 16.69 15.24
CA ASP A 191 -17.24 17.87 16.10
C ASP A 191 -18.08 17.76 17.37
N VAL A 192 -17.52 18.15 18.52
CA VAL A 192 -18.24 18.34 19.77
C VAL A 192 -17.88 19.72 20.31
N PRO A 193 -18.67 20.76 19.99
CA PRO A 193 -18.42 22.11 20.49
C PRO A 193 -18.71 22.24 21.99
N LEU A 194 -18.32 23.37 22.59
CA LEU A 194 -18.79 23.73 23.90
C LEU A 194 -20.31 23.97 23.89
N PRO A 195 -21.03 23.62 24.95
CA PRO A 195 -22.48 23.89 25.04
C PRO A 195 -22.76 25.39 24.96
N GLY A 196 -23.83 25.75 24.28
CA GLY A 196 -24.33 27.12 24.29
C GLY A 196 -24.70 27.57 25.69
N PHE A 197 -24.78 28.91 25.92
CA PHE A 197 -25.07 29.46 27.25
C PHE A 197 -26.33 28.88 27.91
N ILE A 198 -27.40 28.72 27.17
CA ILE A 198 -28.67 28.17 27.67
C ILE A 198 -28.53 26.67 28.02
N GLU A 199 -27.88 25.91 27.18
CA GLU A 199 -27.67 24.47 27.37
C GLU A 199 -26.72 24.19 28.55
N GLY A 200 -25.67 24.99 28.69
CA GLY A 200 -24.76 24.94 29.84
C GLY A 200 -25.46 25.27 31.17
N PHE A 201 -26.40 26.20 31.15
CA PHE A 201 -27.19 26.57 32.35
C PHE A 201 -28.09 25.43 32.80
N TYR A 202 -28.80 24.77 31.88
CA TYR A 202 -29.64 23.61 32.21
C TYR A 202 -28.83 22.41 32.73
N ARG A 203 -27.66 22.14 32.21
CA ARG A 203 -26.78 21.08 32.72
C ARG A 203 -26.32 21.33 34.16
N ILE A 204 -26.01 22.57 34.49
CA ILE A 204 -25.68 22.93 35.88
C ILE A 204 -26.86 22.71 36.82
N LEU A 205 -28.08 23.07 36.43
CA LEU A 205 -29.26 22.83 37.23
C LEU A 205 -29.57 21.34 37.45
N ASP A 206 -29.35 20.48 36.42
CA ASP A 206 -29.54 19.05 36.56
C ASP A 206 -28.49 18.35 37.45
N MET A 207 -27.29 18.91 37.58
CA MET A 207 -26.29 18.42 38.55
C MET A 207 -26.62 18.71 40.01
N TRP A 208 -27.58 19.62 40.27
CA TRP A 208 -28.00 20.01 41.61
C TRP A 208 -29.31 19.33 42.05
N ARG A 209 -29.81 18.44 41.24
CA ARG A 209 -31.05 17.69 41.46
C ARG A 209 -30.77 16.23 41.82
#